data_84d432a9663680f61aef445ca89b833d
#
_entry.id   84d432a9663680f61aef445ca89b833d
#
_cell.length_a   1.000
_cell.length_b   1.000
_cell.length_c   1.000
_cell.angle_alpha   90.00
_cell.angle_beta   90.00
_cell.angle_gamma   90.00
#
_symmetry.space_group_name_H-M   'P 1'
#
loop_
_entity.id
_entity.type
_entity.pdbx_description
1 polymer ?
#
loop_
_entity_poly.entity_id
_entity_poly.type
_entity_poly.pdbx_seq_one_letter_code
_entity_poly.pdbx_strand_id
1 'polypeptide(L)'
;MARIAFILELDSTYYTALSVSRNYPKGTISVIKVSNYEEGISVAKKMVAQGTQILISRAGYISKLRSTNISVPVVEIPFSISNLLCELVQAQKTYGLVGLAGTKSLLDAASEMCSEF
;
A
#
# COMPACT_ATOMS: atom_id res chain seq x y z
N MET A 1 20.72 -6.84 7.96
CA MET A 1 20.09 -6.01 6.93
C MET A 1 18.86 -6.74 6.37
N ALA A 2 17.74 -6.05 6.24
CA ALA A 2 16.50 -6.68 5.78
C ALA A 2 16.51 -6.92 4.27
N ARG A 3 16.07 -8.11 3.84
CA ARG A 3 15.88 -8.43 2.42
C ARG A 3 14.61 -7.81 1.86
N ILE A 4 13.58 -7.72 2.69
CA ILE A 4 12.26 -7.23 2.33
C ILE A 4 11.94 -6.02 3.21
N ALA A 5 11.50 -4.93 2.62
CA ALA A 5 11.10 -3.75 3.36
C ALA A 5 9.67 -3.36 2.98
N PHE A 6 8.82 -3.21 4.00
CA PHE A 6 7.49 -2.62 3.88
C PHE A 6 7.60 -1.13 4.14
N ILE A 7 7.07 -0.32 3.23
CA ILE A 7 7.00 1.14 3.40
C ILE A 7 5.53 1.51 3.45
N LEU A 8 5.06 1.92 4.62
CA LEU A 8 3.64 2.07 4.91
C LEU A 8 3.35 3.41 5.59
N GLU A 9 2.19 3.96 5.30
CA GLU A 9 1.73 5.22 5.88
C GLU A 9 0.66 5.01 6.95
N LEU A 10 -0.26 4.07 6.71
CA LEU A 10 -1.39 3.84 7.62
C LEU A 10 -1.00 2.97 8.82
N ASP A 11 -1.45 3.35 10.01
CA ASP A 11 -1.17 2.62 11.25
C ASP A 11 -1.67 1.19 11.20
N SER A 12 -2.89 0.96 10.72
CA SER A 12 -3.49 -0.38 10.66
C SER A 12 -2.65 -1.33 9.80
N THR A 13 -2.24 -0.89 8.63
CA THR A 13 -1.40 -1.69 7.73
C THR A 13 -0.01 -1.91 8.33
N TYR A 14 0.54 -0.90 8.97
CA TYR A 14 1.84 -0.97 9.64
C TYR A 14 1.85 -2.04 10.74
N TYR A 15 0.87 -2.02 11.64
CA TYR A 15 0.79 -3.00 12.72
C TYR A 15 0.51 -4.41 12.23
N THR A 16 -0.28 -4.56 11.18
CA THR A 16 -0.51 -5.85 10.55
C THR A 16 0.79 -6.40 9.96
N ALA A 17 1.54 -5.58 9.25
CA ALA A 17 2.83 -5.98 8.67
C ALA A 17 3.85 -6.35 9.76
N LEU A 18 3.89 -5.60 10.87
CA LEU A 18 4.73 -5.94 12.02
C LEU A 18 4.39 -7.33 12.58
N SER A 19 3.10 -7.62 12.74
CA SER A 19 2.63 -8.91 13.22
C SER A 19 3.07 -10.05 12.33
N VAL A 20 2.92 -9.88 11.01
CA VAL A 20 3.35 -10.87 10.02
C VAL A 20 4.87 -11.06 10.04
N SER A 21 5.61 -9.97 10.18
CA SER A 21 7.09 -10.02 10.16
C SER A 21 7.68 -10.86 11.30
N ARG A 22 6.95 -10.98 12.40
CA ARG A 22 7.37 -11.80 13.55
C ARG A 22 7.37 -13.30 13.26
N ASN A 23 6.69 -13.74 12.20
CA ASN A 23 6.66 -15.15 11.76
C ASN A 23 7.90 -15.55 10.97
N TYR A 24 8.79 -14.61 10.69
CA TYR A 24 10.01 -14.83 9.90
C TYR A 24 11.25 -14.57 10.74
N PRO A 25 12.41 -15.10 10.35
CA PRO A 25 13.65 -14.86 11.10
C PRO A 25 13.95 -13.38 11.25
N LYS A 26 14.45 -13.01 12.41
CA LYS A 26 14.80 -11.62 12.74
C LYS A 26 15.76 -11.06 11.68
N GLY A 27 15.46 -9.86 11.19
CA GLY A 27 16.26 -9.19 10.16
C GLY A 27 15.90 -9.50 8.73
N THR A 28 14.94 -10.44 8.48
CA THR A 28 14.48 -10.75 7.13
C THR A 28 13.56 -9.66 6.59
N ILE A 29 12.66 -9.17 7.42
CA ILE A 29 11.65 -8.17 7.04
C ILE A 29 11.79 -6.94 7.91
N SER A 30 11.86 -5.78 7.28
CA SER A 30 11.80 -4.48 7.94
C SER A 30 10.48 -3.82 7.63
N VAL A 31 9.82 -3.25 8.63
CA VAL A 31 8.54 -2.55 8.46
C VAL A 31 8.74 -1.10 8.88
N ILE A 32 8.56 -0.18 7.93
CA ILE A 32 8.85 1.23 8.14
C ILE A 32 7.60 2.05 7.90
N LYS A 33 7.25 2.87 8.89
CA LYS A 33 6.15 3.81 8.78
C LYS A 33 6.69 5.16 8.29
N VAL A 34 6.01 5.74 7.32
CA VAL A 34 6.35 7.05 6.76
C VAL A 34 5.15 7.98 6.81
N SER A 35 5.40 9.29 6.78
CA SER A 35 4.36 10.29 6.93
C SER A 35 3.85 10.83 5.58
N ASN A 36 4.67 10.73 4.53
CA ASN A 36 4.33 11.25 3.20
C ASN A 36 5.15 10.54 2.12
N TYR A 37 4.83 10.82 0.85
CA TYR A 37 5.49 10.20 -0.30
C TYR A 37 6.98 10.51 -0.39
N GLU A 38 7.37 11.73 -0.09
CA GLU A 38 8.78 12.16 -0.15
C GLU A 38 9.63 11.37 0.84
N GLU A 39 9.14 11.22 2.06
CA GLU A 39 9.79 10.41 3.08
C GLU A 39 9.86 8.94 2.64
N GLY A 40 8.76 8.42 2.09
CA GLY A 40 8.69 7.04 1.60
C GLY A 40 9.72 6.77 0.51
N ILE A 41 9.86 7.67 -0.46
CA ILE A 41 10.85 7.55 -1.54
C ILE A 41 12.27 7.61 -0.99
N SER A 42 12.54 8.54 -0.08
CA SER A 42 13.86 8.69 0.55
C SER A 42 14.25 7.44 1.31
N VAL A 43 13.33 6.89 2.12
CA VAL A 43 13.53 5.65 2.86
C VAL A 43 13.76 4.46 1.92
N ALA A 44 12.97 4.36 0.85
CA ALA A 44 13.10 3.29 -0.14
C ALA A 44 14.50 3.29 -0.78
N LYS A 45 14.97 4.44 -1.22
CA LYS A 45 16.30 4.57 -1.81
C LYS A 45 17.41 4.18 -0.83
N LYS A 46 17.26 4.60 0.42
CA LYS A 46 18.22 4.26 1.48
C LYS A 46 18.25 2.76 1.74
N MET A 47 17.09 2.12 1.82
CA MET A 47 16.98 0.68 2.06
C MET A 47 17.59 -0.13 0.90
N VAL A 48 17.34 0.27 -0.33
CA VAL A 48 17.93 -0.38 -1.52
C VAL A 48 19.44 -0.23 -1.51
N ALA A 49 19.96 0.96 -1.17
CA ALA A 49 21.39 1.19 -1.06
C ALA A 49 22.05 0.32 0.02
N GLN A 50 21.30 -0.06 1.06
CA GLN A 50 21.74 -0.95 2.12
C GLN A 50 21.59 -2.43 1.79
N GLY A 51 21.06 -2.79 0.63
CA GLY A 51 20.96 -4.16 0.16
C GLY A 51 19.56 -4.79 0.22
N THR A 52 18.52 -4.03 0.51
CA THR A 52 17.15 -4.53 0.42
C THR A 52 16.85 -4.95 -1.01
N GLN A 53 16.24 -6.12 -1.18
CA GLN A 53 16.03 -6.75 -2.47
C GLN A 53 14.60 -6.60 -3.00
N ILE A 54 13.64 -6.39 -2.11
CA ILE A 54 12.21 -6.26 -2.46
C ILE A 54 11.59 -5.17 -1.59
N LEU A 55 10.84 -4.27 -2.22
CA LEU A 55 10.05 -3.27 -1.52
C LEU A 55 8.57 -3.65 -1.64
N ILE A 56 7.82 -3.48 -0.56
CA ILE A 56 6.38 -3.74 -0.54
C ILE A 56 5.68 -2.49 -0.01
N SER A 57 4.66 -2.03 -0.72
CA SER A 57 3.90 -0.85 -0.33
C SER A 57 2.48 -0.90 -0.89
N ARG A 58 1.67 0.09 -0.56
CA ARG A 58 0.32 0.21 -1.08
C ARG A 58 0.29 1.03 -2.37
N ALA A 59 -0.83 0.94 -3.09
CA ALA A 59 -1.00 1.46 -4.44
C ALA A 59 -0.52 2.91 -4.65
N GLY A 60 -0.83 3.81 -3.71
CA GLY A 60 -0.43 5.21 -3.84
C GLY A 60 1.08 5.44 -3.87
N TYR A 61 1.83 4.63 -3.13
CA TYR A 61 3.29 4.66 -3.12
C TYR A 61 3.90 3.93 -4.30
N ILE A 62 3.24 2.89 -4.81
CA ILE A 62 3.75 2.07 -5.90
C ILE A 62 4.05 2.90 -7.14
N SER A 63 3.10 3.73 -7.59
CA SER A 63 3.34 4.55 -8.78
C SER A 63 4.45 5.57 -8.56
N LYS A 64 4.57 6.14 -7.36
CA LYS A 64 5.67 7.04 -7.02
C LYS A 64 7.01 6.33 -6.99
N LEU A 65 7.10 5.15 -6.39
CA LEU A 65 8.32 4.36 -6.35
C LEU A 65 8.75 3.91 -7.74
N ARG A 66 7.81 3.50 -8.58
CA ARG A 66 8.11 3.08 -9.96
C ARG A 66 8.54 4.23 -10.87
N SER A 67 8.11 5.46 -10.57
CA SER A 67 8.54 6.64 -11.32
C SER A 67 9.93 7.12 -10.93
N THR A 68 10.49 6.63 -9.84
CA THR A 68 11.85 6.90 -9.41
C THR A 68 12.77 5.78 -9.88
N ASN A 69 14.06 6.02 -9.94
CA ASN A 69 15.03 5.07 -10.48
C ASN A 69 15.41 4.00 -9.45
N ILE A 70 14.44 3.21 -9.00
CA ILE A 70 14.63 2.13 -8.03
C ILE A 70 14.88 0.83 -8.78
N SER A 71 15.98 0.14 -8.44
CA SER A 71 16.48 -1.02 -9.17
C SER A 71 15.91 -2.36 -8.70
N VAL A 72 15.10 -2.37 -7.65
CA VAL A 72 14.53 -3.60 -7.09
C VAL A 72 13.03 -3.70 -7.37
N PRO A 73 12.45 -4.92 -7.39
CA PRO A 73 11.01 -5.07 -7.54
C PRO A 73 10.23 -4.38 -6.42
N VAL A 74 9.12 -3.76 -6.80
CA VAL A 74 8.17 -3.12 -5.88
C VAL A 74 6.86 -3.89 -5.97
N VAL A 75 6.47 -4.52 -4.86
CA VAL A 75 5.26 -5.35 -4.78
C VAL A 75 4.13 -4.54 -4.16
N GLU A 76 2.99 -4.56 -4.80
CA GLU A 76 1.81 -3.84 -4.32
C GLU A 76 0.99 -4.69 -3.35
N ILE A 77 0.59 -4.08 -2.22
CA ILE A 77 -0.45 -4.62 -1.35
C ILE A 77 -1.79 -4.16 -1.92
N PRO A 78 -2.59 -5.05 -2.50
CA PRO A 78 -3.88 -4.65 -3.06
C PRO A 78 -4.86 -4.31 -1.94
N PHE A 79 -5.79 -3.39 -2.21
CA PHE A 79 -6.93 -3.21 -1.34
C PHE A 79 -7.99 -4.29 -1.64
N SER A 80 -8.82 -4.62 -0.64
CA SER A 80 -9.86 -5.62 -0.80
C SER A 80 -11.05 -5.04 -1.59
N ILE A 81 -11.27 -5.55 -2.79
CA ILE A 81 -12.43 -5.15 -3.61
C ILE A 81 -13.74 -5.52 -2.91
N SER A 82 -13.78 -6.68 -2.24
CA SER A 82 -14.97 -7.10 -1.48
C SER A 82 -15.30 -6.13 -0.36
N ASN A 83 -14.31 -5.66 0.39
CA ASN A 83 -14.52 -4.69 1.45
C ASN A 83 -15.00 -3.34 0.89
N LEU A 84 -14.40 -2.89 -0.21
CA LEU A 84 -14.81 -1.66 -0.88
C LEU A 84 -16.27 -1.75 -1.34
N LEU A 85 -16.65 -2.86 -1.97
CA LEU A 85 -18.02 -3.08 -2.42
C LEU A 85 -19.03 -3.05 -1.26
N CYS A 86 -18.70 -3.73 -0.15
CA CYS A 86 -19.57 -3.71 1.04
C CYS A 86 -19.76 -2.29 1.58
N GLU A 87 -18.70 -1.51 1.67
CA GLU A 87 -18.77 -0.13 2.15
C GLU A 87 -19.61 0.76 1.23
N LEU A 88 -19.43 0.61 -0.09
CA LEU A 88 -20.22 1.37 -1.07
C LEU A 88 -21.70 1.03 -1.01
N VAL A 89 -22.05 -0.25 -0.90
CA VAL A 89 -23.45 -0.70 -0.79
C VAL A 89 -24.09 -0.15 0.48
N GLN A 90 -23.40 -0.23 1.61
CA GLN A 90 -23.92 0.29 2.88
C GLN A 90 -24.11 1.81 2.82
N ALA A 91 -23.14 2.54 2.28
CA ALA A 91 -23.24 3.99 2.14
C ALA A 91 -24.40 4.39 1.24
N GLN A 92 -24.61 3.69 0.13
CA GLN A 92 -25.70 3.96 -0.79
C GLN A 92 -27.08 3.71 -0.15
N LYS A 93 -27.22 2.65 0.63
CA LYS A 93 -28.47 2.35 1.35
C LYS A 93 -28.82 3.42 2.36
N THR A 94 -27.81 3.99 3.02
CA THR A 94 -28.01 4.98 4.08
C THR A 94 -28.24 6.39 3.51
N TYR A 95 -27.49 6.78 2.48
CA TYR A 95 -27.43 8.16 2.00
C TYR A 95 -27.93 8.38 0.58
N GLY A 96 -28.14 7.31 -0.20
CA GLY A 96 -28.57 7.38 -1.59
C GLY A 96 -27.46 7.72 -2.56
N LEU A 97 -26.91 8.92 -2.48
CA LEU A 97 -25.81 9.36 -3.33
C LEU A 97 -24.50 9.35 -2.53
N VAL A 98 -23.45 8.74 -3.10
CA VAL A 98 -22.16 8.58 -2.44
C VAL A 98 -21.06 9.15 -3.31
N GLY A 99 -20.25 10.03 -2.71
CA GLY A 99 -19.02 10.55 -3.32
C GLY A 99 -17.82 9.73 -2.86
N LEU A 100 -16.89 9.45 -3.77
CA LEU A 100 -15.67 8.71 -3.46
C LEU A 100 -14.45 9.54 -3.83
N ALA A 101 -13.52 9.67 -2.88
CA ALA A 101 -12.24 10.34 -3.10
C ALA A 101 -11.10 9.41 -2.71
N GLY A 102 -10.06 9.37 -3.52
CA GLY A 102 -8.92 8.49 -3.23
C GLY A 102 -7.89 8.49 -4.35
N THR A 103 -7.01 7.49 -4.35
CA THR A 103 -6.01 7.33 -5.39
C THR A 103 -6.67 6.88 -6.71
N LYS A 104 -5.96 7.06 -7.81
CA LYS A 104 -6.44 6.63 -9.12
C LYS A 104 -6.79 5.14 -9.14
N SER A 105 -5.95 4.29 -8.54
CA SER A 105 -6.20 2.85 -8.47
C SER A 105 -7.51 2.51 -7.78
N LEU A 106 -7.81 3.17 -6.66
CA LEU A 106 -9.05 3.00 -5.94
C LEU A 106 -10.25 3.47 -6.77
N LEU A 107 -10.15 4.64 -7.39
CA LEU A 107 -11.24 5.22 -8.19
C LEU A 107 -11.53 4.37 -9.43
N ASP A 108 -10.51 3.83 -10.10
CA ASP A 108 -10.66 2.95 -11.25
C ASP A 108 -11.38 1.65 -10.85
N ALA A 109 -10.98 1.05 -9.72
CA ALA A 109 -11.63 -0.16 -9.21
C ALA A 109 -13.11 0.09 -8.84
N ALA A 110 -13.39 1.21 -8.19
CA ALA A 110 -14.76 1.59 -7.83
C ALA A 110 -15.61 1.83 -9.08
N SER A 111 -15.05 2.48 -10.10
CA SER A 111 -15.73 2.74 -11.37
C SER A 111 -16.11 1.45 -12.09
N GLU A 112 -15.19 0.48 -12.16
CA GLU A 112 -15.48 -0.84 -12.73
C GLU A 112 -16.60 -1.55 -11.98
N MET A 113 -16.55 -1.55 -10.65
CA MET A 113 -17.60 -2.16 -9.83
C MET A 113 -18.97 -1.51 -10.07
N CYS A 114 -19.01 -0.18 -10.13
CA CYS A 114 -20.27 0.55 -10.35
C CYS A 114 -20.84 0.33 -11.74
N SER A 115 -20.01 0.07 -12.74
CA SER A 115 -20.49 -0.21 -14.09
C SER A 115 -21.17 -1.59 -14.21
N GLU A 116 -20.89 -2.52 -13.29
CA GLU A 116 -21.49 -3.85 -13.23
C GLU A 116 -22.77 -3.90 -12.41
N PHE A 117 -23.00 -2.90 -11.61
CA PHE A 117 -24.16 -2.79 -10.72
C PHE A 117 -24.96 -1.51 -11.00
#